data_9898014581961b655057ce46cceb9d67
#
_entry.id   9898014581961b655057ce46cceb9d67
#
_cell.length_a   1.000
_cell.length_b   1.000
_cell.length_c   1.000
_cell.angle_alpha   90.00
_cell.angle_beta   90.00
_cell.angle_gamma   90.00
#
_symmetry.space_group_name_H-M   'P 1'
#
loop_
_entity.id
_entity.type
_entity.pdbx_description
1 polymer ?
#
loop_
_entity_poly.entity_id
_entity_poly.type
_entity_poly.pdbx_seq_one_letter_code
_entity_poly.pdbx_strand_id
1 'polypeptide(L)'
;DGGRTWDKVLFRNDRTGAVDLVMDPHDPDVLYATLWEVHRKPWQLWSGGEGSGIFKTTDGGDTWSELTDNPGFPARSVGSPAGVLGKIAITVSGADSQRIWANVEAEAGGLYMSDDGGSSWTLVNAHRDIWQRAFYFQRIQADPVDRNTIYILNFRLMKSTDAGRTLESVRETHADHHDIWIDPGNPLRMINGNDGGGVVSVNG
;
A
#
# COMPACT_ATOMS: atom_id res chain seq x y z
N ASP A 1 -21.28 10.22 13.36
CA ASP A 1 -21.52 11.26 14.36
C ASP A 1 -20.54 12.45 14.24
N GLY A 2 -19.73 12.47 13.18
CA GLY A 2 -18.74 13.51 12.92
C GLY A 2 -17.50 13.45 13.82
N GLY A 3 -17.14 12.26 14.27
CA GLY A 3 -15.95 12.02 15.09
C GLY A 3 -16.13 12.33 16.59
N ARG A 4 -17.37 12.36 17.05
CA ARG A 4 -17.67 12.57 18.50
C ARG A 4 -17.43 11.33 19.33
N THR A 5 -17.59 10.15 18.72
CA THR A 5 -17.27 8.85 19.34
C THR A 5 -16.41 8.04 18.36
N TRP A 6 -15.60 7.14 18.92
CA TRP A 6 -14.68 6.29 18.17
C TRP A 6 -14.70 4.88 18.75
N ASP A 7 -14.93 3.90 17.90
CA ASP A 7 -14.86 2.48 18.23
C ASP A 7 -13.63 1.85 17.59
N LYS A 8 -12.94 0.96 18.31
CA LYS A 8 -11.78 0.25 17.81
C LYS A 8 -12.25 -1.03 17.09
N VAL A 9 -12.42 -0.96 15.77
CA VAL A 9 -12.95 -2.05 14.93
C VAL A 9 -11.90 -3.05 14.46
N LEU A 10 -10.61 -2.68 14.44
CA LEU A 10 -9.49 -3.56 14.09
C LEU A 10 -8.34 -3.34 15.07
N PHE A 11 -7.93 -4.41 15.76
CA PHE A 11 -6.86 -4.35 16.76
C PHE A 11 -6.07 -5.66 16.81
N ARG A 12 -4.75 -5.57 16.84
CA ARG A 12 -3.84 -6.72 16.99
C ARG A 12 -3.13 -6.72 18.34
N ASN A 13 -2.35 -5.68 18.61
CA ASN A 13 -1.62 -5.48 19.85
C ASN A 13 -1.27 -3.99 20.06
N ASP A 14 -0.70 -3.65 21.22
CA ASP A 14 -0.41 -2.26 21.60
C ASP A 14 0.77 -1.62 20.81
N ARG A 15 1.49 -2.38 20.00
CA ARG A 15 2.62 -1.89 19.18
C ARG A 15 2.27 -1.77 17.71
N THR A 16 1.05 -2.13 17.33
CA THR A 16 0.60 -2.20 15.94
C THR A 16 -0.45 -1.15 15.66
N GLY A 17 -0.25 -0.38 14.61
CA GLY A 17 -1.21 0.62 14.11
C GLY A 17 -1.55 0.42 12.65
N ALA A 18 -2.72 0.90 12.23
CA ALA A 18 -3.07 0.99 10.82
C ALA A 18 -2.22 2.08 10.15
N VAL A 19 -1.62 1.77 9.02
CA VAL A 19 -0.76 2.70 8.26
C VAL A 19 -1.29 3.00 6.88
N ASP A 20 -2.16 2.16 6.35
CA ASP A 20 -2.85 2.40 5.10
C ASP A 20 -4.27 1.83 5.15
N LEU A 21 -5.20 2.50 4.50
CA LEU A 21 -6.61 2.11 4.40
C LEU A 21 -7.11 2.52 3.03
N VAL A 22 -7.62 1.56 2.28
CA VAL A 22 -8.21 1.81 0.97
C VAL A 22 -9.60 1.19 0.89
N MET A 23 -10.53 1.93 0.32
CA MET A 23 -11.89 1.49 0.03
C MET A 23 -11.97 1.02 -1.41
N ASP A 24 -12.74 -0.03 -1.66
CA ASP A 24 -13.11 -0.41 -3.02
C ASP A 24 -13.90 0.72 -3.67
N PRO A 25 -13.51 1.19 -4.85
CA PRO A 25 -14.20 2.32 -5.51
C PRO A 25 -15.63 2.01 -5.95
N HIS A 26 -16.03 0.74 -6.01
CA HIS A 26 -17.36 0.29 -6.46
C HIS A 26 -18.25 -0.25 -5.33
N ASP A 27 -17.65 -0.58 -4.17
CA ASP A 27 -18.36 -1.12 -3.02
C ASP A 27 -17.79 -0.54 -1.71
N PRO A 28 -18.48 0.42 -1.07
CA PRO A 28 -18.01 1.08 0.13
C PRO A 28 -17.97 0.17 1.37
N ASP A 29 -18.61 -0.98 1.33
CA ASP A 29 -18.55 -1.97 2.40
C ASP A 29 -17.26 -2.82 2.34
N VAL A 30 -16.54 -2.78 1.20
CA VAL A 30 -15.27 -3.46 1.02
C VAL A 30 -14.09 -2.50 1.27
N LEU A 31 -13.33 -2.78 2.34
CA LEU A 31 -12.12 -2.01 2.66
C LEU A 31 -10.95 -2.97 2.89
N TYR A 32 -9.76 -2.45 2.60
CA TYR A 32 -8.50 -3.11 2.90
C TYR A 32 -7.69 -2.22 3.84
N ALA A 33 -7.21 -2.79 4.94
CA ALA A 33 -6.35 -2.10 5.91
C ALA A 33 -5.01 -2.82 6.01
N THR A 34 -3.92 -2.06 6.11
CA THR A 34 -2.63 -2.61 6.44
C THR A 34 -2.21 -2.18 7.82
N LEU A 35 -1.77 -3.13 8.61
CA LEU A 35 -1.23 -2.90 9.93
C LEU A 35 0.28 -3.00 9.93
N TRP A 36 0.92 -2.15 10.70
CA TRP A 36 2.37 -2.11 10.87
C TRP A 36 2.73 -2.14 12.36
N GLU A 37 3.44 -3.16 12.77
CA GLU A 37 4.08 -3.21 14.07
C GLU A 37 5.41 -2.48 13.98
N VAL A 38 5.56 -1.39 14.73
CA VAL A 38 6.74 -0.53 14.68
C VAL A 38 7.11 -0.04 16.06
N HIS A 39 8.40 -0.01 16.33
CA HIS A 39 8.95 0.62 17.51
C HIS A 39 10.10 1.55 17.14
N ARG A 40 9.96 2.84 17.48
CA ARG A 40 10.96 3.86 17.18
C ARG A 40 11.44 4.55 18.45
N LYS A 41 12.76 4.59 18.59
CA LYS A 41 13.48 5.41 19.56
C LYS A 41 14.41 6.37 18.83
N PRO A 42 14.92 7.44 19.47
CA PRO A 42 15.84 8.38 18.80
C PRO A 42 17.07 7.70 18.15
N TRP A 43 17.49 6.55 18.66
CA TRP A 43 18.69 5.83 18.21
C TRP A 43 18.41 4.50 17.53
N GLN A 44 17.14 4.09 17.41
CA GLN A 44 16.80 2.77 16.87
C GLN A 44 15.39 2.74 16.30
N LEU A 45 15.23 2.03 15.19
CA LEU A 45 13.95 1.71 14.58
C LEU A 45 13.85 0.19 14.41
N TRP A 46 12.77 -0.40 14.89
CA TRP A 46 12.31 -1.73 14.50
C TRP A 46 11.10 -1.57 13.60
N SER A 47 11.24 -2.00 12.36
CA SER A 47 10.15 -2.04 11.39
C SER A 47 9.71 -3.48 11.23
N GLY A 48 8.46 -3.74 11.57
CA GLY A 48 7.84 -5.04 11.42
C GLY A 48 7.73 -5.86 12.70
N GLY A 49 6.80 -6.80 12.65
CA GLY A 49 6.49 -7.73 13.73
C GLY A 49 5.31 -8.63 13.39
N GLU A 50 4.89 -9.43 14.37
CA GLU A 50 3.76 -10.37 14.25
C GLU A 50 2.40 -9.65 14.02
N GLY A 51 2.32 -8.38 14.40
CA GLY A 51 1.13 -7.56 14.22
C GLY A 51 0.99 -6.99 12.80
N SER A 52 2.07 -6.92 12.02
CA SER A 52 2.02 -6.41 10.65
C SER A 52 1.25 -7.36 9.73
N GLY A 53 0.44 -6.83 8.83
CA GLY A 53 -0.32 -7.64 7.89
C GLY A 53 -1.37 -6.86 7.10
N ILE A 54 -2.07 -7.58 6.23
CA ILE A 54 -3.19 -7.06 5.42
C ILE A 54 -4.49 -7.66 5.94
N PHE A 55 -5.51 -6.81 6.04
CA PHE A 55 -6.85 -7.16 6.50
C PHE A 55 -7.89 -6.65 5.52
N LYS A 56 -8.97 -7.40 5.35
CA LYS A 56 -10.12 -7.06 4.51
C LYS A 56 -11.40 -7.14 5.31
N THR A 57 -12.28 -6.18 5.10
CA THR A 57 -13.69 -6.24 5.47
C THR A 57 -14.57 -6.27 4.22
N THR A 58 -15.78 -6.79 4.34
CA THR A 58 -16.85 -6.77 3.33
C THR A 58 -18.19 -6.36 3.93
N ASP A 59 -18.16 -5.76 5.10
CA ASP A 59 -19.33 -5.34 5.89
C ASP A 59 -19.11 -3.94 6.51
N GLY A 60 -18.34 -3.09 5.84
CA GLY A 60 -18.10 -1.70 6.27
C GLY A 60 -17.20 -1.58 7.50
N GLY A 61 -16.51 -2.65 7.89
CA GLY A 61 -15.59 -2.65 9.02
C GLY A 61 -16.12 -3.32 10.29
N ASP A 62 -17.32 -3.92 10.25
CA ASP A 62 -17.87 -4.66 11.39
C ASP A 62 -17.04 -5.90 11.70
N THR A 63 -16.61 -6.63 10.65
CA THR A 63 -15.69 -7.78 10.79
C THR A 63 -14.50 -7.66 9.83
N TRP A 64 -13.34 -8.22 10.24
CA TRP A 64 -12.10 -8.19 9.48
C TRP A 64 -11.50 -9.57 9.33
N SER A 65 -11.13 -9.93 8.12
CA SER A 65 -10.41 -11.16 7.77
C SER A 65 -8.96 -10.84 7.43
N GLU A 66 -8.02 -11.60 7.95
CA GLU A 66 -6.61 -11.45 7.64
C GLU A 66 -6.27 -12.14 6.30
N LEU A 67 -5.55 -11.43 5.42
CA LEU A 67 -5.10 -11.92 4.11
C LEU A 67 -3.60 -12.23 4.07
N THR A 68 -2.88 -11.98 5.14
CA THR A 68 -1.42 -12.05 5.20
C THR A 68 -0.88 -13.45 4.90
N ASP A 69 -1.60 -14.48 5.30
CA ASP A 69 -1.18 -15.87 5.14
C ASP A 69 -1.75 -16.53 3.87
N ASN A 70 -2.39 -15.73 3.00
CA ASN A 70 -2.96 -16.24 1.74
C ASN A 70 -1.85 -16.65 0.76
N PRO A 71 -2.11 -17.65 -0.11
CA PRO A 71 -1.13 -18.18 -1.05
C PRO A 71 -0.40 -17.10 -1.86
N GLY A 72 0.91 -17.22 -1.98
CA GLY A 72 1.76 -16.34 -2.78
C GLY A 72 2.18 -15.03 -2.10
N PHE A 73 1.60 -14.67 -0.94
CA PHE A 73 2.10 -13.54 -0.13
C PHE A 73 3.41 -13.93 0.58
N PRO A 74 4.30 -12.98 0.93
CA PRO A 74 5.53 -13.31 1.65
C PRO A 74 5.23 -14.03 2.96
N ALA A 75 5.80 -15.20 3.14
CA ALA A 75 5.58 -15.99 4.34
C ALA A 75 6.05 -15.25 5.60
N ARG A 76 5.18 -15.25 6.60
CA ARG A 76 5.51 -14.80 7.94
C ARG A 76 6.22 -15.94 8.68
N SER A 77 7.48 -15.74 9.07
CA SER A 77 8.23 -16.72 9.87
C SER A 77 8.33 -16.24 11.30
N VAL A 78 7.51 -16.78 12.18
CA VAL A 78 7.53 -16.46 13.60
C VAL A 78 8.89 -16.82 14.20
N GLY A 79 9.51 -15.87 14.90
CA GLY A 79 10.80 -16.07 15.56
C GLY A 79 12.04 -15.94 14.67
N SER A 80 11.88 -15.63 13.39
CA SER A 80 12.98 -15.35 12.47
C SER A 80 12.98 -13.89 12.03
N PRO A 81 14.08 -13.14 12.13
CA PRO A 81 14.18 -11.80 11.55
C PRO A 81 13.87 -11.76 10.06
N ALA A 82 14.13 -12.86 9.35
CA ALA A 82 13.89 -13.01 7.92
C ALA A 82 12.41 -13.11 7.55
N GLY A 83 11.56 -13.54 8.47
CA GLY A 83 10.11 -13.68 8.24
C GLY A 83 9.26 -12.54 8.78
N VAL A 84 9.88 -11.42 9.14
CA VAL A 84 9.15 -10.26 9.65
C VAL A 84 8.61 -9.42 8.50
N LEU A 85 7.31 -9.14 8.53
CA LEU A 85 6.68 -8.15 7.66
C LEU A 85 6.80 -6.77 8.30
N GLY A 86 7.36 -5.83 7.54
CA GLY A 86 7.42 -4.42 7.90
C GLY A 86 6.17 -3.66 7.46
N LYS A 87 6.38 -2.45 6.96
CA LYS A 87 5.32 -1.61 6.43
C LYS A 87 4.79 -2.17 5.11
N ILE A 88 3.48 -2.09 4.93
CA ILE A 88 2.79 -2.51 3.71
C ILE A 88 1.92 -1.34 3.24
N ALA A 89 2.08 -0.92 1.98
CA ALA A 89 1.15 -0.04 1.30
C ALA A 89 0.21 -0.85 0.42
N ILE A 90 -1.04 -0.44 0.29
CA ILE A 90 -2.07 -1.18 -0.46
C ILE A 90 -2.87 -0.24 -1.36
N THR A 91 -3.32 -0.73 -2.51
CA THR A 91 -4.25 0.00 -3.39
C THR A 91 -5.13 -0.98 -4.17
N VAL A 92 -6.35 -0.53 -4.48
CA VAL A 92 -7.33 -1.25 -5.31
C VAL A 92 -7.40 -0.56 -6.66
N SER A 93 -7.51 -1.33 -7.75
CA SER A 93 -7.74 -0.77 -9.08
C SER A 93 -9.11 -0.10 -9.18
N GLY A 94 -9.14 1.13 -9.72
CA GLY A 94 -10.40 1.79 -10.00
C GLY A 94 -11.21 1.16 -11.14
N ALA A 95 -10.56 0.33 -11.97
CA ALA A 95 -11.21 -0.36 -13.10
C ALA A 95 -11.62 -1.81 -12.78
N ASP A 96 -11.14 -2.39 -11.68
CA ASP A 96 -11.39 -3.79 -11.33
C ASP A 96 -11.17 -4.04 -9.84
N SER A 97 -12.24 -4.19 -9.08
CA SER A 97 -12.23 -4.44 -7.62
C SER A 97 -11.50 -5.72 -7.20
N GLN A 98 -11.31 -6.67 -8.13
CA GLN A 98 -10.56 -7.88 -7.83
C GLN A 98 -9.06 -7.68 -7.93
N ARG A 99 -8.61 -6.61 -8.62
CA ARG A 99 -7.19 -6.29 -8.73
C ARG A 99 -6.74 -5.36 -7.63
N ILE A 100 -5.83 -5.88 -6.81
CA ILE A 100 -5.19 -5.11 -5.75
C ILE A 100 -3.67 -5.29 -5.80
N TRP A 101 -2.95 -4.30 -5.33
CA TRP A 101 -1.50 -4.38 -5.14
C TRP A 101 -1.12 -4.09 -3.71
N ALA A 102 -0.08 -4.78 -3.26
CA ALA A 102 0.57 -4.56 -1.98
C ALA A 102 2.08 -4.37 -2.19
N ASN A 103 2.63 -3.24 -1.75
CA ASN A 103 4.07 -3.01 -1.72
C ASN A 103 4.57 -3.33 -0.32
N VAL A 104 5.42 -4.35 -0.20
CA VAL A 104 5.74 -5.02 1.06
C VAL A 104 7.20 -4.82 1.45
N GLU A 105 7.44 -4.29 2.65
CA GLU A 105 8.74 -4.30 3.30
C GLU A 105 8.95 -5.66 3.99
N ALA A 106 9.83 -6.49 3.44
CA ALA A 106 10.18 -7.80 3.98
C ALA A 106 11.52 -8.29 3.39
N GLU A 107 12.05 -9.42 3.84
CA GLU A 107 13.18 -10.07 3.18
C GLU A 107 12.80 -10.47 1.74
N ALA A 108 11.63 -11.09 1.57
CA ALA A 108 11.01 -11.32 0.26
C ALA A 108 10.13 -10.12 -0.14
N GLY A 109 10.60 -8.90 0.11
CA GLY A 109 9.86 -7.67 -0.16
C GLY A 109 9.72 -7.37 -1.65
N GLY A 110 8.71 -6.55 -1.98
CA GLY A 110 8.42 -6.18 -3.34
C GLY A 110 6.96 -5.78 -3.55
N LEU A 111 6.61 -5.60 -4.81
CA LEU A 111 5.25 -5.37 -5.24
C LEU A 111 4.55 -6.70 -5.52
N TYR A 112 3.55 -7.00 -4.75
CA TYR A 112 2.66 -8.14 -4.92
C TYR A 112 1.35 -7.68 -5.54
N MET A 113 0.74 -8.52 -6.35
CA MET A 113 -0.54 -8.29 -7.01
C MET A 113 -1.46 -9.47 -6.80
N SER A 114 -2.73 -9.19 -6.60
CA SER A 114 -3.83 -10.15 -6.60
C SER A 114 -4.82 -9.78 -7.70
N ASP A 115 -5.43 -10.77 -8.32
CA ASP A 115 -6.54 -10.65 -9.28
C ASP A 115 -7.84 -11.30 -8.75
N ASP A 116 -7.87 -11.64 -7.46
CA ASP A 116 -8.98 -12.33 -6.81
C ASP A 116 -9.34 -11.72 -5.43
N GLY A 117 -9.15 -10.40 -5.31
CA GLY A 117 -9.51 -9.64 -4.12
C GLY A 117 -8.69 -10.02 -2.88
N GLY A 118 -7.44 -10.47 -3.08
CA GLY A 118 -6.52 -10.82 -2.01
C GLY A 118 -6.55 -12.31 -1.60
N SER A 119 -7.30 -13.16 -2.31
CA SER A 119 -7.35 -14.60 -2.01
C SER A 119 -6.05 -15.30 -2.39
N SER A 120 -5.34 -14.80 -3.40
CA SER A 120 -3.99 -15.23 -3.77
C SER A 120 -3.15 -14.07 -4.28
N TRP A 121 -1.82 -14.21 -4.23
CA TRP A 121 -0.87 -13.15 -4.56
C TRP A 121 0.23 -13.64 -5.49
N THR A 122 0.72 -12.73 -6.32
CA THR A 122 1.88 -12.96 -7.19
C THR A 122 2.87 -11.84 -6.99
N LEU A 123 4.14 -12.16 -6.74
CA LEU A 123 5.23 -11.18 -6.75
C LEU A 123 5.45 -10.72 -8.19
N VAL A 124 5.18 -9.44 -8.48
CA VAL A 124 5.33 -8.88 -9.84
C VAL A 124 6.62 -8.09 -10.00
N ASN A 125 7.16 -7.53 -8.91
CA ASN A 125 8.42 -6.79 -8.95
C ASN A 125 9.12 -6.85 -7.59
N ALA A 126 10.36 -7.34 -7.58
CA ALA A 126 11.18 -7.49 -6.36
C ALA A 126 12.24 -6.38 -6.21
N HIS A 127 12.23 -5.36 -7.10
CA HIS A 127 13.28 -4.34 -7.09
C HIS A 127 13.23 -3.53 -5.79
N ARG A 128 14.39 -3.41 -5.12
CA ARG A 128 14.44 -2.80 -3.80
C ARG A 128 14.07 -1.31 -3.78
N ASP A 129 14.29 -0.60 -4.87
CA ASP A 129 13.99 0.84 -4.94
C ASP A 129 12.53 1.19 -4.73
N ILE A 130 11.60 0.22 -4.89
CA ILE A 130 10.17 0.45 -4.71
C ILE A 130 9.71 0.39 -3.26
N TRP A 131 10.52 -0.18 -2.36
CA TRP A 131 10.20 -0.33 -0.93
C TRP A 131 11.35 0.03 0.01
N GLN A 132 12.46 0.57 -0.52
CA GLN A 132 13.52 1.10 0.31
C GLN A 132 13.01 2.27 1.18
N ARG A 133 13.52 2.38 2.42
CA ARG A 133 13.11 3.43 3.38
C ARG A 133 11.60 3.43 3.67
N ALA A 134 10.99 2.24 3.71
CA ALA A 134 9.56 2.06 3.94
C ALA A 134 9.05 2.75 5.22
N PHE A 135 9.89 2.82 6.26
CA PHE A 135 9.61 3.51 7.51
C PHE A 135 9.29 5.01 7.34
N TYR A 136 9.75 5.64 6.26
CA TYR A 136 9.57 7.06 6.00
C TYR A 136 8.49 7.31 4.95
N PHE A 137 8.66 6.76 3.77
CA PHE A 137 7.66 6.78 2.71
C PHE A 137 7.54 5.38 2.10
N GLN A 138 6.40 5.01 1.72
CA GLN A 138 6.04 3.84 0.93
C GLN A 138 4.55 3.95 0.69
N ARG A 139 4.19 4.41 -0.48
CA ARG A 139 2.81 4.54 -0.90
C ARG A 139 2.67 4.06 -2.33
N ILE A 140 1.52 3.51 -2.64
CA ILE A 140 1.17 3.09 -4.00
C ILE A 140 -0.23 3.58 -4.33
N GLN A 141 -0.46 3.92 -5.58
CA GLN A 141 -1.76 4.39 -6.05
C GLN A 141 -2.08 3.79 -7.41
N ALA A 142 -3.16 3.02 -7.50
CA ALA A 142 -3.69 2.54 -8.77
C ALA A 142 -4.33 3.69 -9.57
N ASP A 143 -4.23 3.61 -10.88
CA ASP A 143 -4.96 4.50 -11.77
C ASP A 143 -6.48 4.22 -11.63
N PRO A 144 -7.32 5.26 -11.58
CA PRO A 144 -8.76 5.09 -11.38
C PRO A 144 -9.49 4.45 -12.56
N VAL A 145 -8.90 4.43 -13.77
CA VAL A 145 -9.57 3.94 -14.99
C VAL A 145 -8.79 2.88 -15.76
N ASP A 146 -7.46 2.82 -15.62
CA ASP A 146 -6.63 1.79 -16.25
C ASP A 146 -6.27 0.70 -15.25
N ARG A 147 -6.78 -0.51 -15.51
CA ARG A 147 -6.55 -1.71 -14.70
C ARG A 147 -5.08 -2.05 -14.46
N ASN A 148 -4.19 -1.68 -15.36
CA ASN A 148 -2.78 -2.08 -15.32
C ASN A 148 -1.84 -0.95 -14.90
N THR A 149 -2.35 0.27 -14.74
CA THR A 149 -1.51 1.41 -14.38
C THR A 149 -1.46 1.59 -12.87
N ILE A 150 -0.24 1.71 -12.33
CA ILE A 150 0.03 1.94 -10.92
C ILE A 150 1.18 2.93 -10.75
N TYR A 151 1.09 3.77 -9.74
CA TYR A 151 2.13 4.70 -9.31
C TYR A 151 2.72 4.23 -7.99
N ILE A 152 4.05 4.28 -7.89
CA ILE A 152 4.80 3.94 -6.67
C ILE A 152 5.54 5.18 -6.20
N LEU A 153 5.23 5.57 -4.98
CA LEU A 153 5.78 6.74 -4.31
C LEU A 153 6.86 6.28 -3.33
N ASN A 154 8.07 6.72 -3.59
CA ASN A 154 9.22 6.45 -2.77
C ASN A 154 10.20 7.64 -2.93
N PHE A 155 11.51 7.42 -2.84
CA PHE A 155 12.50 8.45 -3.22
C PHE A 155 12.22 9.02 -4.63
N ARG A 156 11.74 8.17 -5.55
CA ARG A 156 11.28 8.57 -6.88
C ARG A 156 9.79 8.28 -7.01
N LEU A 157 9.09 9.11 -7.78
CA LEU A 157 7.79 8.75 -8.31
C LEU A 157 8.02 7.85 -9.53
N MET A 158 7.45 6.65 -9.49
CA MET A 158 7.55 5.67 -10.57
C MET A 158 6.15 5.32 -11.06
N LYS A 159 6.03 5.09 -12.36
CA LYS A 159 4.80 4.66 -13.04
C LYS A 159 5.03 3.33 -13.72
N SER A 160 4.03 2.46 -13.65
CA SER A 160 3.92 1.24 -14.45
C SER A 160 2.62 1.26 -15.23
N THR A 161 2.63 0.73 -16.44
CA THR A 161 1.44 0.50 -17.28
C THR A 161 1.23 -0.98 -17.60
N ASP A 162 2.00 -1.85 -16.97
CA ASP A 162 1.98 -3.30 -17.16
C ASP A 162 1.77 -4.07 -15.85
N ALA A 163 0.96 -3.51 -14.97
CA ALA A 163 0.61 -4.04 -13.66
C ALA A 163 1.79 -4.16 -12.67
N GLY A 164 2.79 -3.29 -12.80
CA GLY A 164 3.93 -3.22 -11.89
C GLY A 164 5.16 -4.02 -12.33
N ARG A 165 5.13 -4.69 -13.49
CA ARG A 165 6.25 -5.52 -13.97
C ARG A 165 7.43 -4.67 -14.37
N THR A 166 7.19 -3.59 -15.11
CA THR A 166 8.19 -2.59 -15.44
C THR A 166 7.83 -1.23 -14.84
N LEU A 167 8.84 -0.46 -14.48
CA LEU A 167 8.68 0.83 -13.81
C LEU A 167 9.51 1.89 -14.52
N GLU A 168 8.90 3.02 -14.80
CA GLU A 168 9.54 4.20 -15.32
C GLU A 168 9.50 5.33 -14.30
N SER A 169 10.63 6.02 -14.09
CA SER A 169 10.64 7.21 -13.25
C SER A 169 9.92 8.35 -13.92
N VAL A 170 8.96 8.95 -13.23
CA VAL A 170 8.37 10.23 -13.60
C VAL A 170 9.44 11.30 -13.40
N ARG A 171 9.76 12.04 -14.45
CA ARG A 171 10.83 13.05 -14.45
C ARG A 171 10.30 14.40 -13.98
N GLU A 172 11.24 15.28 -13.66
CA GLU A 172 10.99 16.69 -13.32
C GLU A 172 10.20 16.92 -12.03
N THR A 173 10.21 15.93 -11.11
CA THR A 173 9.66 16.08 -9.77
C THR A 173 10.78 16.13 -8.74
N HIS A 174 10.55 16.82 -7.60
CA HIS A 174 11.45 16.72 -6.46
C HIS A 174 11.41 15.30 -5.89
N ALA A 175 12.45 14.87 -5.18
CA ALA A 175 12.48 13.56 -4.53
C ALA A 175 11.57 13.49 -3.30
N ASP A 176 11.49 12.28 -2.71
CA ASP A 176 10.76 11.97 -1.48
C ASP A 176 9.24 12.26 -1.63
N HIS A 177 8.58 11.35 -2.36
CA HIS A 177 7.15 11.44 -2.66
C HIS A 177 6.31 10.83 -1.56
N HIS A 178 5.31 11.57 -1.06
CA HIS A 178 4.50 11.18 0.10
C HIS A 178 3.07 10.84 -0.25
N ASP A 179 2.46 11.54 -1.20
CA ASP A 179 1.08 11.27 -1.62
C ASP A 179 0.84 11.67 -3.07
N ILE A 180 -0.16 11.06 -3.69
CA ILE A 180 -0.65 11.41 -5.02
C ILE A 180 -2.17 11.25 -5.06
N TRP A 181 -2.83 12.24 -5.62
CA TRP A 181 -4.23 12.16 -6.00
C TRP A 181 -4.36 12.20 -7.52
N ILE A 182 -5.18 11.32 -8.07
CA ILE A 182 -5.47 11.20 -9.49
C ILE A 182 -6.95 11.44 -9.68
N ASP A 183 -7.31 12.36 -10.57
CA ASP A 183 -8.70 12.68 -10.87
C ASP A 183 -9.40 11.48 -11.53
N PRO A 184 -10.42 10.87 -10.88
CA PRO A 184 -11.12 9.72 -11.46
C PRO A 184 -11.92 10.06 -12.73
N GLY A 185 -12.25 11.34 -12.94
CA GLY A 185 -12.89 11.80 -14.15
C GLY A 185 -11.94 12.14 -15.30
N ASN A 186 -10.65 12.35 -14.99
CA ASN A 186 -9.61 12.63 -15.97
C ASN A 186 -8.22 12.27 -15.40
N PRO A 187 -7.74 11.04 -15.58
CA PRO A 187 -6.48 10.56 -14.99
C PRO A 187 -5.22 11.32 -15.42
N LEU A 188 -5.32 12.16 -16.45
CA LEU A 188 -4.23 13.06 -16.83
C LEU A 188 -4.03 14.21 -15.84
N ARG A 189 -5.01 14.43 -14.93
CA ARG A 189 -4.93 15.43 -13.87
C ARG A 189 -4.51 14.76 -12.57
N MET A 190 -3.39 15.19 -12.04
CA MET A 190 -2.84 14.64 -10.80
C MET A 190 -2.26 15.75 -9.93
N ILE A 191 -2.25 15.49 -8.63
CA ILE A 191 -1.51 16.31 -7.66
C ILE A 191 -0.61 15.37 -6.87
N ASN A 192 0.68 15.65 -6.83
CA ASN A 192 1.66 14.90 -6.05
C ASN A 192 2.29 15.81 -5.00
N GLY A 193 2.36 15.30 -3.76
CA GLY A 193 3.08 15.93 -2.65
C GLY A 193 4.45 15.28 -2.47
N ASN A 194 5.50 16.11 -2.38
CA ASN A 194 6.87 15.68 -2.14
C ASN A 194 7.62 16.70 -1.26
N ASP A 195 8.88 16.43 -0.90
CA ASP A 195 9.66 17.35 -0.04
C ASP A 195 9.93 18.73 -0.67
N GLY A 196 9.75 18.87 -1.96
CA GLY A 196 9.83 20.17 -2.65
C GLY A 196 8.51 20.95 -2.67
N GLY A 197 7.40 20.33 -2.23
CA GLY A 197 6.06 20.94 -2.20
C GLY A 197 5.04 20.14 -3.03
N GLY A 198 4.10 20.84 -3.67
CA GLY A 198 3.07 20.25 -4.51
C GLY A 198 3.41 20.38 -6.01
N VAL A 199 3.20 19.32 -6.74
CA VAL A 199 3.33 19.27 -8.20
C VAL A 199 1.99 18.91 -8.81
N VAL A 200 1.58 19.63 -9.86
CA VAL A 200 0.33 19.39 -10.59
C VAL A 200 0.67 18.95 -12.00
N SER A 201 0.09 17.83 -12.44
CA SER A 201 0.07 17.41 -13.84
C SER A 201 -1.32 17.62 -14.45
N VAL A 202 -1.37 17.99 -15.72
CA VAL A 202 -2.61 18.13 -16.52
C VAL A 202 -2.57 17.28 -17.79
N ASN A 203 -1.50 16.53 -18.00
CA ASN A 203 -1.23 15.74 -19.22
C ASN A 203 -0.66 14.33 -18.93
N GLY A 204 -0.72 13.86 -17.66
CA GLY A 204 -0.30 12.53 -17.22
C GLY A 204 1.17 12.38 -16.86
#